data_3e159da1056a1189a51b8437d8eb0f6f
#
_entry.id   3e159da1056a1189a51b8437d8eb0f6f
#
_cell.length_a   1.000
_cell.length_b   1.000
_cell.length_c   1.000
_cell.angle_alpha   90.00
_cell.angle_beta   90.00
_cell.angle_gamma   90.00
#
_symmetry.space_group_name_H-M   'P 1'
#
loop_
_entity.id
_entity.type
_entity.pdbx_description
1 polymer ?
#
loop_
_entity_poly.entity_id
_entity_poly.type
_entity_poly.pdbx_seq_one_letter_code
_entity_poly.pdbx_strand_id
1 'polypeptide(L)'
;MKSDLIKKVIAAATCVTLMAQPLFLTSCKSKNKGDGKPADYGTYGSDIAREIASKFPDRRAYSAGESQTGAYIEEKIKELGYTPEVQSFQGSGGTSANYIVRVEGTGFYCAQDDGSFTLEHRVAIIGTHYDADLYSEYRPDEEDEEEYDDEDYYEDYDDEEYDDEDEPEETEPEFRYDGISDNASGTACVLTALKAFKDYKDVGFDVWFVFFGAGTDNFSGAEAFYQSLSYEEQHSIDVMYDVDSLYAGDKVYASSGYKSLISTRRYEMRRKLYQAYDVCFSNTLYTNYGFDLYYNESGIKVDVDEDGVNDIFKEMPKTVSDFKVFDDRMIPVVYFESYEYNFPNYDQMKETKNRSLQDYGGNIRRTPADSTAFLDSVLVEEDYDRDGDGEIDCSGDRLQIRINCVAFIICEALLKGSDKGMTPSEYDAFRAEQTRQTYYTETTETSETSGT
;
A
#
# COMPACT_ATOMS: atom_id res chain seq x y z
N MET A 1 -47.67 4.96 23.65
CA MET A 1 -46.46 5.34 24.38
C MET A 1 -45.16 4.71 23.82
N LYS A 2 -45.14 3.44 23.40
CA LYS A 2 -43.89 2.86 22.82
C LYS A 2 -43.53 3.32 21.39
N SER A 3 -44.56 3.76 20.62
CA SER A 3 -44.37 4.22 19.22
C SER A 3 -43.73 5.62 19.14
N ASP A 4 -43.94 6.47 20.12
CA ASP A 4 -43.41 7.85 20.09
C ASP A 4 -41.98 7.95 20.59
N LEU A 5 -41.55 6.98 21.41
CA LEU A 5 -40.16 6.89 21.86
C LEU A 5 -39.24 6.42 20.73
N ILE A 6 -39.69 5.43 19.93
CA ILE A 6 -38.93 4.94 18.75
C ILE A 6 -38.78 6.02 17.70
N LYS A 7 -39.82 6.85 17.46
CA LYS A 7 -39.73 7.99 16.52
C LYS A 7 -38.76 9.08 16.98
N LYS A 8 -38.65 9.30 18.30
CA LYS A 8 -37.69 10.27 18.85
C LYS A 8 -36.25 9.76 18.81
N VAL A 9 -36.01 8.46 18.99
CA VAL A 9 -34.67 7.86 18.86
C VAL A 9 -34.22 7.83 17.41
N ILE A 10 -35.10 7.51 16.46
CA ILE A 10 -34.79 7.55 15.02
C ILE A 10 -34.52 8.99 14.56
N ALA A 11 -35.28 9.99 15.06
CA ALA A 11 -35.02 11.39 14.76
C ALA A 11 -33.71 11.91 15.32
N ALA A 12 -33.28 11.43 16.51
CA ALA A 12 -32.00 11.77 17.09
C ALA A 12 -30.81 11.13 16.30
N ALA A 13 -30.93 9.86 15.92
CA ALA A 13 -29.94 9.18 15.09
C ALA A 13 -29.79 9.81 13.68
N THR A 14 -30.93 10.23 13.08
CA THR A 14 -30.91 10.89 11.74
C THR A 14 -30.39 12.33 11.81
N CYS A 15 -30.58 13.04 12.95
CA CYS A 15 -29.99 14.38 13.13
C CYS A 15 -28.48 14.32 13.38
N VAL A 16 -27.97 13.30 14.05
CA VAL A 16 -26.51 13.14 14.27
C VAL A 16 -25.78 12.89 12.95
N THR A 17 -26.38 12.15 12.01
CA THR A 17 -25.79 11.91 10.68
C THR A 17 -25.85 13.14 9.76
N LEU A 18 -26.78 14.08 9.97
CA LEU A 18 -26.96 15.28 9.12
C LEU A 18 -26.22 16.52 9.66
N MET A 19 -25.84 16.55 10.95
CA MET A 19 -25.09 17.68 11.53
C MET A 19 -23.58 17.49 11.60
N ALA A 20 -23.07 16.30 11.31
CA ALA A 20 -21.62 16.02 11.31
C ALA A 20 -20.89 16.48 10.03
N GLN A 21 -21.59 17.04 9.05
CA GLN A 21 -20.99 17.37 7.74
C GLN A 21 -20.33 18.75 7.58
N PRO A 22 -20.50 19.80 8.37
CA PRO A 22 -19.79 21.06 8.10
C PRO A 22 -18.60 21.37 9.01
N LEU A 23 -18.16 20.50 9.91
CA LEU A 23 -17.12 20.86 10.86
C LEU A 23 -15.73 20.24 10.60
N PHE A 24 -15.56 19.44 9.55
CA PHE A 24 -14.27 18.79 9.26
C PHE A 24 -13.36 19.56 8.29
N LEU A 25 -13.47 20.88 8.19
CA LEU A 25 -12.50 21.72 7.49
C LEU A 25 -11.49 22.40 8.44
N THR A 26 -11.22 21.81 9.59
CA THR A 26 -9.97 22.15 10.28
C THR A 26 -8.89 21.22 9.76
N SER A 27 -8.22 21.66 8.71
CA SER A 27 -6.91 21.14 8.31
C SER A 27 -6.04 21.03 9.57
N CYS A 28 -5.87 19.81 10.08
CA CYS A 28 -4.78 19.52 10.99
C CYS A 28 -3.50 19.77 10.19
N LYS A 29 -2.87 20.93 10.40
CA LYS A 29 -1.56 21.20 9.84
C LYS A 29 -0.59 20.21 10.46
N SER A 30 -0.24 19.16 9.73
CA SER A 30 0.92 18.33 10.03
C SER A 30 2.11 19.27 10.24
N LYS A 31 2.77 19.15 11.39
CA LYS A 31 3.99 19.89 11.66
C LYS A 31 5.18 19.06 11.17
N ASN A 32 5.25 18.82 9.87
CA ASN A 32 6.48 18.35 9.27
C ASN A 32 7.55 19.45 9.36
N LYS A 33 8.68 19.14 9.97
CA LYS A 33 9.82 20.05 10.14
C LYS A 33 10.79 20.02 8.94
N GLY A 34 10.25 19.92 7.72
CA GLY A 34 10.95 20.20 6.49
C GLY A 34 10.68 21.64 6.05
N ASP A 35 10.96 22.00 4.83
CA ASP A 35 10.73 23.33 4.23
C ASP A 35 9.24 23.75 4.17
N GLY A 36 8.39 23.09 4.95
CA GLY A 36 6.98 23.34 5.07
C GLY A 36 6.13 22.68 3.99
N LYS A 37 6.72 21.88 3.13
CA LYS A 37 6.00 21.08 2.14
C LYS A 37 5.48 19.77 2.78
N PRO A 38 4.29 19.30 2.43
CA PRO A 38 3.83 17.96 2.81
C PRO A 38 4.73 16.90 2.17
N ALA A 39 4.77 15.68 2.72
CA ALA A 39 5.53 14.55 2.16
C ALA A 39 7.04 14.75 1.96
N ASP A 40 7.67 15.71 2.65
CA ASP A 40 9.12 15.92 2.56
C ASP A 40 9.86 15.05 3.57
N TYR A 41 10.10 13.79 3.22
CA TYR A 41 10.83 12.81 4.05
C TYR A 41 12.29 12.61 3.60
N GLY A 42 12.77 13.40 2.63
CA GLY A 42 14.12 13.30 2.06
C GLY A 42 14.31 12.02 1.24
N THR A 43 15.58 11.60 1.11
CA THR A 43 15.97 10.45 0.29
C THR A 43 15.85 9.10 0.99
N TYR A 44 15.44 9.07 2.26
CA TYR A 44 15.46 7.85 3.09
C TYR A 44 14.83 6.64 2.40
N GLY A 45 13.64 6.81 1.80
CA GLY A 45 12.92 5.73 1.15
C GLY A 45 13.62 5.25 -0.13
N SER A 46 14.01 6.16 -1.00
CA SER A 46 14.69 5.82 -2.26
C SER A 46 16.07 5.20 -2.02
N ASP A 47 16.80 5.67 -0.99
CA ASP A 47 18.08 5.07 -0.59
C ASP A 47 17.88 3.63 -0.10
N ILE A 48 16.87 3.37 0.76
CA ILE A 48 16.53 2.03 1.24
C ILE A 48 16.14 1.09 0.09
N ALA A 49 15.31 1.55 -0.85
CA ALA A 49 14.91 0.73 -1.99
C ALA A 49 16.12 0.29 -2.82
N ARG A 50 17.02 1.24 -3.16
CA ARG A 50 18.24 0.96 -3.89
C ARG A 50 19.22 0.10 -3.10
N GLU A 51 19.29 0.26 -1.77
CA GLU A 51 20.08 -0.61 -0.90
C GLU A 51 19.56 -2.05 -0.90
N ILE A 52 18.25 -2.27 -0.81
CA ILE A 52 17.65 -3.61 -0.86
C ILE A 52 17.93 -4.26 -2.21
N ALA A 53 17.66 -3.56 -3.30
CA ALA A 53 17.90 -4.06 -4.65
C ALA A 53 19.37 -4.45 -4.88
N SER A 54 20.30 -3.58 -4.51
CA SER A 54 21.73 -3.80 -4.75
C SER A 54 22.36 -4.86 -3.85
N LYS A 55 21.92 -4.94 -2.58
CA LYS A 55 22.50 -5.87 -1.60
C LYS A 55 21.88 -7.27 -1.67
N PHE A 56 20.63 -7.36 -2.05
CA PHE A 56 19.83 -8.58 -2.03
C PHE A 56 19.06 -8.79 -3.35
N PRO A 57 19.73 -8.81 -4.51
CA PRO A 57 19.05 -8.96 -5.81
C PRO A 57 18.34 -10.31 -5.94
N ASP A 58 18.88 -11.37 -5.32
CA ASP A 58 18.29 -12.71 -5.30
C ASP A 58 17.63 -12.97 -3.93
N ARG A 59 16.43 -12.39 -3.75
CA ARG A 59 15.64 -12.52 -2.52
C ARG A 59 14.33 -13.28 -2.74
N ARG A 60 14.42 -14.35 -3.56
CA ARG A 60 13.29 -15.25 -3.82
C ARG A 60 12.73 -15.82 -2.51
N ALA A 61 11.44 -16.08 -2.48
CA ALA A 61 10.78 -16.73 -1.35
C ALA A 61 11.55 -17.95 -0.85
N TYR A 62 11.73 -18.06 0.46
CA TYR A 62 12.45 -19.14 1.16
C TYR A 62 13.97 -19.20 0.93
N SER A 63 14.53 -18.25 0.19
CA SER A 63 15.97 -18.21 -0.11
C SER A 63 16.79 -17.60 1.03
N ALA A 64 18.12 -17.77 0.94
CA ALA A 64 19.04 -17.08 1.83
C ALA A 64 19.00 -15.55 1.61
N GLY A 65 18.74 -15.09 0.38
CA GLY A 65 18.59 -13.67 0.05
C GLY A 65 17.35 -13.06 0.71
N GLU A 66 16.21 -13.76 0.70
CA GLU A 66 15.02 -13.34 1.45
C GLU A 66 15.32 -13.21 2.95
N SER A 67 15.95 -14.22 3.54
CA SER A 67 16.33 -14.21 4.97
C SER A 67 17.26 -13.04 5.32
N GLN A 68 18.23 -12.72 4.44
CA GLN A 68 19.12 -11.58 4.62
C GLN A 68 18.40 -10.25 4.48
N THR A 69 17.45 -10.15 3.54
CA THR A 69 16.59 -8.96 3.38
C THR A 69 15.74 -8.74 4.63
N GLY A 70 15.15 -9.82 5.16
CA GLY A 70 14.38 -9.75 6.41
C GLY A 70 15.22 -9.27 7.60
N ALA A 71 16.46 -9.78 7.74
CA ALA A 71 17.38 -9.31 8.77
C ALA A 71 17.75 -7.82 8.60
N TYR A 72 17.94 -7.36 7.36
CA TYR A 72 18.15 -5.95 7.05
C TYR A 72 16.95 -5.09 7.44
N ILE A 73 15.72 -5.52 7.13
CA ILE A 73 14.49 -4.83 7.53
C ILE A 73 14.40 -4.75 9.07
N GLU A 74 14.69 -5.84 9.76
CA GLU A 74 14.75 -5.88 11.23
C GLU A 74 15.73 -4.84 11.79
N GLU A 75 16.92 -4.72 11.20
CA GLU A 75 17.93 -3.73 11.57
C GLU A 75 17.38 -2.31 11.36
N LYS A 76 16.79 -2.01 10.20
CA LYS A 76 16.19 -0.69 9.91
C LYS A 76 15.06 -0.33 10.87
N ILE A 77 14.21 -1.27 11.22
CA ILE A 77 13.17 -1.07 12.24
C ILE A 77 13.78 -0.71 13.60
N LYS A 78 14.87 -1.39 13.99
CA LYS A 78 15.59 -1.10 15.25
C LYS A 78 16.29 0.25 15.22
N GLU A 79 16.88 0.66 14.10
CA GLU A 79 17.45 2.00 13.90
C GLU A 79 16.38 3.09 14.09
N LEU A 80 15.16 2.82 13.67
CA LEU A 80 13.99 3.68 13.92
C LEU A 80 13.53 3.65 15.39
N GLY A 81 14.12 2.81 16.26
CA GLY A 81 13.82 2.72 17.69
C GLY A 81 12.58 1.89 18.01
N TYR A 82 12.13 1.04 17.09
CA TYR A 82 11.11 0.04 17.34
C TYR A 82 11.73 -1.32 17.60
N THR A 83 10.93 -2.22 18.19
CA THR A 83 11.30 -3.63 18.37
C THR A 83 10.32 -4.46 17.54
N PRO A 84 10.73 -5.04 16.40
CA PRO A 84 9.83 -5.86 15.62
C PRO A 84 9.59 -7.22 16.29
N GLU A 85 8.37 -7.71 16.14
CA GLU A 85 8.03 -9.13 16.31
C GLU A 85 8.46 -9.87 15.03
N VAL A 86 9.20 -10.97 15.17
CA VAL A 86 9.58 -11.83 14.05
C VAL A 86 8.73 -13.10 14.09
N GLN A 87 7.84 -13.24 13.13
CA GLN A 87 6.94 -14.38 13.00
C GLN A 87 7.47 -15.34 11.93
N SER A 88 8.14 -16.41 12.34
CA SER A 88 8.53 -17.46 11.41
C SER A 88 7.35 -18.36 11.06
N PHE A 89 7.26 -18.77 9.80
CA PHE A 89 6.23 -19.69 9.32
C PHE A 89 6.79 -20.66 8.27
N GLN A 90 6.07 -21.74 8.04
CA GLN A 90 6.38 -22.76 7.04
C GLN A 90 5.47 -22.54 5.83
N GLY A 91 6.06 -22.27 4.67
CA GLY A 91 5.37 -22.21 3.39
C GLY A 91 5.64 -23.43 2.51
N SER A 92 5.30 -23.32 1.23
CA SER A 92 5.39 -24.43 0.26
C SER A 92 6.83 -24.83 -0.06
N GLY A 93 7.73 -23.83 -0.15
CA GLY A 93 9.14 -24.02 -0.54
C GLY A 93 10.12 -24.01 0.63
N GLY A 94 9.67 -23.77 1.88
CA GLY A 94 10.56 -23.69 3.03
C GLY A 94 10.06 -22.81 4.15
N THR A 95 10.98 -22.32 4.96
CA THR A 95 10.68 -21.41 6.07
C THR A 95 10.95 -19.98 5.68
N SER A 96 9.99 -19.10 5.95
CA SER A 96 10.11 -17.65 5.83
C SER A 96 9.70 -16.95 7.13
N ALA A 97 9.71 -15.62 7.16
CA ALA A 97 9.31 -14.85 8.33
C ALA A 97 8.62 -13.52 7.95
N ASN A 98 7.67 -13.12 8.77
CA ASN A 98 7.12 -11.77 8.75
C ASN A 98 7.79 -10.91 9.85
N TYR A 99 7.97 -9.61 9.56
CA TYR A 99 8.48 -8.63 10.52
C TYR A 99 7.38 -7.64 10.84
N ILE A 100 6.98 -7.54 12.11
CA ILE A 100 5.76 -6.86 12.53
C ILE A 100 6.12 -5.79 13.56
N VAL A 101 5.64 -4.56 13.37
CA VAL A 101 5.71 -3.49 14.36
C VAL A 101 4.28 -3.08 14.70
N ARG A 102 3.91 -3.25 15.96
CA ARG A 102 2.58 -2.85 16.49
C ARG A 102 2.73 -1.54 17.24
N VAL A 103 1.99 -0.52 16.84
CA VAL A 103 1.95 0.78 17.50
C VAL A 103 0.55 1.00 18.01
N GLU A 104 0.39 1.13 19.32
CA GLU A 104 -0.90 1.34 19.98
C GLU A 104 -1.43 2.75 19.71
N GLY A 105 -2.71 2.84 19.32
CA GLY A 105 -3.45 4.07 19.13
C GLY A 105 -4.23 4.52 20.35
N THR A 106 -4.96 5.62 20.20
CA THR A 106 -5.77 6.16 21.31
C THR A 106 -7.15 5.50 21.41
N GLY A 107 -7.52 4.65 20.46
CA GLY A 107 -8.84 4.04 20.37
C GLY A 107 -9.92 4.98 19.83
N PHE A 108 -11.14 4.46 19.76
CA PHE A 108 -12.32 5.17 19.29
C PHE A 108 -13.49 4.95 20.25
N TYR A 109 -14.20 6.03 20.59
CA TYR A 109 -15.47 5.94 21.32
C TYR A 109 -16.58 5.56 20.34
N CYS A 110 -17.05 4.33 20.43
CA CYS A 110 -18.11 3.76 19.61
C CYS A 110 -19.46 3.83 20.32
N ALA A 111 -20.49 4.30 19.63
CA ALA A 111 -21.83 4.37 20.16
C ALA A 111 -22.43 2.97 20.32
N GLN A 112 -23.05 2.70 21.49
CA GLN A 112 -23.73 1.46 21.81
C GLN A 112 -25.24 1.61 21.61
N ASP A 113 -25.97 0.49 21.51
CA ASP A 113 -27.42 0.46 21.33
C ASP A 113 -28.21 1.15 22.45
N ASP A 114 -27.66 1.23 23.64
CA ASP A 114 -28.25 1.89 24.81
C ASP A 114 -27.97 3.41 24.85
N GLY A 115 -27.25 3.94 23.89
CA GLY A 115 -26.85 5.34 23.79
C GLY A 115 -25.60 5.70 24.58
N SER A 116 -24.94 4.73 25.22
CA SER A 116 -23.62 4.92 25.83
C SER A 116 -22.52 4.87 24.77
N PHE A 117 -21.29 5.22 25.18
CA PHE A 117 -20.10 5.12 24.33
C PHE A 117 -19.05 4.26 25.02
N THR A 118 -18.47 3.35 24.28
CA THR A 118 -17.37 2.49 24.78
C THR A 118 -16.12 2.75 23.96
N LEU A 119 -14.97 2.84 24.64
CA LEU A 119 -13.68 2.93 23.97
C LEU A 119 -13.34 1.56 23.37
N GLU A 120 -13.14 1.52 22.08
CA GLU A 120 -12.75 0.32 21.32
C GLU A 120 -11.46 0.59 20.57
N HIS A 121 -10.58 -0.42 20.48
CA HIS A 121 -9.40 -0.39 19.65
C HIS A 121 -9.72 -0.98 18.28
N ARG A 122 -9.29 -0.30 17.24
CA ARG A 122 -9.43 -0.69 15.84
C ARG A 122 -8.07 -0.72 15.18
N VAL A 123 -7.84 -1.69 14.33
CA VAL A 123 -6.54 -1.92 13.71
C VAL A 123 -6.53 -1.44 12.27
N ALA A 124 -5.48 -0.71 11.90
CA ALA A 124 -5.09 -0.45 10.54
C ALA A 124 -3.76 -1.17 10.25
N ILE A 125 -3.73 -2.02 9.23
CA ILE A 125 -2.53 -2.71 8.78
C ILE A 125 -1.91 -1.91 7.64
N ILE A 126 -0.59 -1.74 7.65
CA ILE A 126 0.21 -1.21 6.55
C ILE A 126 1.21 -2.30 6.19
N GLY A 127 1.04 -2.90 5.03
CA GLY A 127 1.79 -4.09 4.64
C GLY A 127 2.47 -3.96 3.28
N THR A 128 3.42 -4.85 3.07
CA THR A 128 4.18 -5.02 1.84
C THR A 128 4.94 -6.34 1.89
N HIS A 129 5.13 -7.04 0.79
CA HIS A 129 6.08 -8.13 0.75
C HIS A 129 7.49 -7.63 0.46
N TYR A 130 8.51 -8.39 0.89
CA TYR A 130 9.90 -7.98 0.71
C TYR A 130 10.74 -8.95 -0.13
N ASP A 131 10.21 -10.12 -0.43
CA ASP A 131 10.79 -11.04 -1.41
C ASP A 131 10.54 -10.54 -2.84
N ALA A 132 11.32 -11.05 -3.79
CA ALA A 132 11.20 -10.73 -5.21
C ALA A 132 11.68 -11.91 -6.04
N ASP A 133 11.04 -12.13 -7.19
CA ASP A 133 11.36 -13.25 -8.06
C ASP A 133 11.07 -12.91 -9.53
N LEU A 134 11.81 -13.54 -10.43
CA LEU A 134 11.51 -13.54 -11.85
C LEU A 134 10.38 -14.51 -12.18
N TYR A 135 9.63 -14.24 -13.24
CA TYR A 135 8.81 -15.29 -13.84
C TYR A 135 9.69 -16.46 -14.30
N SER A 136 9.15 -17.68 -14.23
CA SER A 136 9.90 -18.89 -14.53
C SER A 136 10.54 -18.90 -15.92
N GLU A 137 9.89 -18.23 -16.91
CA GLU A 137 10.37 -18.10 -18.29
C GLU A 137 11.62 -17.23 -18.44
N TYR A 138 11.94 -16.40 -17.42
CA TYR A 138 13.12 -15.53 -17.42
C TYR A 138 14.19 -15.99 -16.43
N ARG A 139 13.96 -17.10 -15.74
CA ARG A 139 15.03 -17.67 -14.89
C ARG A 139 16.07 -18.31 -15.79
N PRO A 140 17.36 -18.08 -15.51
CA PRO A 140 18.39 -18.93 -16.08
C PRO A 140 18.03 -20.38 -15.76
N ASP A 141 18.13 -21.27 -16.73
CA ASP A 141 18.01 -22.70 -16.47
C ASP A 141 18.94 -23.01 -15.29
N GLU A 142 18.41 -23.52 -14.21
CA GLU A 142 19.23 -24.13 -13.18
C GLU A 142 19.85 -25.31 -13.92
N GLU A 143 21.12 -25.18 -14.34
CA GLU A 143 21.86 -26.30 -14.89
C GLU A 143 21.76 -27.39 -13.84
N ASP A 144 20.99 -28.43 -14.14
CA ASP A 144 21.04 -29.69 -13.42
C ASP A 144 22.53 -30.08 -13.42
N GLU A 145 23.23 -29.89 -12.28
CA GLU A 145 24.52 -30.51 -12.05
C GLU A 145 24.25 -32.02 -12.00
N GLU A 146 23.85 -32.58 -13.13
CA GLU A 146 24.01 -34.02 -13.36
C GLU A 146 25.49 -34.25 -13.52
N GLU A 147 26.15 -34.71 -12.44
CA GLU A 147 27.43 -35.35 -12.47
C GLU A 147 27.42 -36.45 -13.51
N TYR A 148 27.79 -36.13 -14.75
CA TYR A 148 28.11 -37.16 -15.73
C TYR A 148 29.43 -37.78 -15.30
N ASP A 149 29.37 -38.99 -14.70
CA ASP A 149 30.47 -39.92 -14.60
C ASP A 149 30.90 -40.30 -16.03
N ASP A 150 31.86 -39.55 -16.59
CA ASP A 150 32.58 -39.92 -17.80
C ASP A 150 33.58 -41.01 -17.52
N GLU A 151 33.16 -42.29 -17.53
CA GLU A 151 34.07 -43.40 -17.81
C GLU A 151 34.04 -43.74 -19.31
N ASP A 152 35.21 -43.44 -19.92
CA ASP A 152 35.79 -44.09 -21.08
C ASP A 152 34.96 -44.18 -22.39
N TYR A 153 35.29 -43.35 -23.37
CA TYR A 153 35.57 -43.87 -24.73
C TYR A 153 36.52 -42.94 -25.51
N TYR A 154 37.82 -43.34 -25.67
CA TYR A 154 38.74 -42.75 -26.67
C TYR A 154 38.47 -43.39 -28.01
N GLU A 155 38.05 -42.61 -29.02
CA GLU A 155 38.26 -42.91 -30.44
C GLU A 155 38.93 -41.73 -31.10
N ASP A 156 40.10 -42.03 -31.71
CA ASP A 156 40.88 -41.19 -32.57
C ASP A 156 40.04 -40.68 -33.78
N TYR A 157 39.92 -39.36 -33.93
CA TYR A 157 39.61 -38.74 -35.21
C TYR A 157 40.56 -37.59 -35.54
N ASP A 158 41.03 -37.60 -36.80
CA ASP A 158 42.01 -36.73 -37.41
C ASP A 158 41.64 -35.24 -37.34
N ASP A 159 42.72 -34.43 -37.15
CA ASP A 159 42.73 -32.97 -37.25
C ASP A 159 42.23 -32.47 -38.59
N GLU A 160 41.06 -31.87 -38.64
CA GLU A 160 40.71 -30.86 -39.62
C GLU A 160 40.62 -29.49 -38.94
N GLU A 161 41.53 -28.58 -39.30
CA GLU A 161 41.52 -27.16 -38.96
C GLU A 161 40.18 -26.55 -39.42
N TYR A 162 39.26 -26.32 -38.48
CA TYR A 162 38.16 -25.39 -38.68
C TYR A 162 38.60 -24.00 -38.21
N ASP A 163 38.55 -23.02 -39.14
CA ASP A 163 38.68 -21.62 -38.84
C ASP A 163 37.62 -21.27 -37.73
N ASP A 164 38.09 -20.80 -36.59
CA ASP A 164 37.30 -20.15 -35.58
C ASP A 164 36.63 -18.90 -36.22
N GLU A 165 35.45 -19.06 -36.78
CA GLU A 165 34.54 -17.94 -36.95
C GLU A 165 34.14 -17.53 -35.56
N ASP A 166 34.49 -16.29 -35.16
CA ASP A 166 34.12 -15.62 -33.92
C ASP A 166 32.66 -15.90 -33.61
N GLU A 167 32.39 -16.83 -32.67
CA GLU A 167 31.08 -16.90 -32.05
C GLU A 167 30.83 -15.51 -31.42
N PRO A 168 29.66 -14.89 -31.67
CA PRO A 168 29.38 -13.62 -31.02
C PRO A 168 29.47 -13.84 -29.52
N GLU A 169 30.37 -13.11 -28.85
CA GLU A 169 30.39 -13.04 -27.41
C GLU A 169 28.93 -12.80 -26.96
N GLU A 170 28.36 -13.75 -26.26
CA GLU A 170 27.09 -13.53 -25.55
C GLU A 170 27.35 -12.38 -24.59
N THR A 171 27.01 -11.17 -25.01
CA THR A 171 27.02 -10.01 -24.14
C THR A 171 25.99 -10.30 -23.07
N GLU A 172 26.47 -10.55 -21.84
CA GLU A 172 25.59 -10.59 -20.67
C GLU A 172 24.63 -9.41 -20.75
N PRO A 173 23.33 -9.60 -20.47
CA PRO A 173 22.39 -8.51 -20.55
C PRO A 173 22.94 -7.34 -19.74
N GLU A 174 22.98 -6.15 -20.33
CA GLU A 174 23.59 -4.94 -19.79
C GLU A 174 23.01 -4.57 -18.40
N PHE A 175 21.85 -5.12 -18.06
CA PHE A 175 21.12 -4.88 -16.82
C PHE A 175 20.68 -6.19 -16.16
N ARG A 176 21.04 -6.34 -14.89
CA ARG A 176 20.69 -7.52 -14.10
C ARG A 176 19.45 -7.21 -13.25
N TYR A 177 18.46 -8.10 -13.27
CA TYR A 177 17.31 -8.08 -12.36
C TYR A 177 17.72 -7.90 -10.89
N ASP A 178 17.06 -7.00 -10.19
CA ASP A 178 17.24 -6.77 -8.76
C ASP A 178 15.94 -6.45 -7.99
N GLY A 179 14.79 -6.40 -8.69
CA GLY A 179 13.48 -6.20 -8.09
C GLY A 179 13.32 -4.85 -7.39
N ILE A 180 13.91 -3.78 -7.95
CA ILE A 180 13.79 -2.43 -7.38
C ILE A 180 12.33 -1.97 -7.36
N SER A 181 11.56 -2.27 -8.41
CA SER A 181 10.14 -1.95 -8.47
C SER A 181 9.31 -2.94 -7.65
N ASP A 182 9.42 -4.24 -7.94
CA ASP A 182 8.72 -5.34 -7.26
C ASP A 182 9.68 -6.16 -6.36
N ASN A 183 9.77 -5.95 -5.03
CA ASN A 183 9.03 -4.95 -4.29
C ASN A 183 9.92 -4.21 -3.27
N ALA A 184 11.17 -3.85 -3.68
CA ALA A 184 12.03 -3.03 -2.82
C ALA A 184 11.41 -1.63 -2.60
N SER A 185 10.71 -1.09 -3.63
CA SER A 185 10.05 0.21 -3.55
C SER A 185 8.90 0.23 -2.54
N GLY A 186 8.06 -0.80 -2.50
CA GLY A 186 6.99 -0.94 -1.52
C GLY A 186 7.53 -1.14 -0.10
N THR A 187 8.54 -2.01 0.06
CA THR A 187 9.24 -2.22 1.34
C THR A 187 9.80 -0.90 1.89
N ALA A 188 10.46 -0.12 1.06
CA ALA A 188 11.00 1.18 1.43
C ALA A 188 9.91 2.21 1.77
N CYS A 189 8.77 2.16 1.08
CA CYS A 189 7.62 3.01 1.38
C CYS A 189 7.05 2.72 2.77
N VAL A 190 6.87 1.46 3.14
CA VAL A 190 6.36 1.08 4.46
C VAL A 190 7.37 1.45 5.57
N LEU A 191 8.69 1.30 5.34
CA LEU A 191 9.72 1.79 6.27
C LEU A 191 9.70 3.33 6.39
N THR A 192 9.44 4.04 5.30
CA THR A 192 9.30 5.51 5.30
C THR A 192 8.06 5.94 6.08
N ALA A 193 6.93 5.26 5.89
CA ALA A 193 5.72 5.49 6.67
C ALA A 193 5.95 5.23 8.16
N LEU A 194 6.61 4.13 8.53
CA LEU A 194 6.98 3.81 9.92
C LEU A 194 7.88 4.88 10.54
N LYS A 195 8.85 5.40 9.77
CA LYS A 195 9.72 6.49 10.21
C LYS A 195 8.93 7.77 10.46
N ALA A 196 8.08 8.15 9.50
CA ALA A 196 7.26 9.36 9.57
C ALA A 196 6.22 9.29 10.69
N PHE A 197 5.67 8.11 10.95
CA PHE A 197 4.59 7.87 11.91
C PHE A 197 4.91 8.32 13.34
N LYS A 198 6.20 8.40 13.71
CA LYS A 198 6.63 8.94 15.02
C LYS A 198 6.18 10.37 15.29
N ASP A 199 6.02 11.16 14.26
CA ASP A 199 5.64 12.57 14.35
C ASP A 199 4.11 12.75 14.43
N TYR A 200 3.35 11.69 14.14
CA TYR A 200 1.90 11.69 14.21
C TYR A 200 1.42 11.49 15.65
N LYS A 201 0.49 12.32 16.06
CA LYS A 201 -0.10 12.30 17.41
C LYS A 201 -1.61 12.07 17.30
N ASP A 202 -2.17 11.53 18.36
CA ASP A 202 -3.62 11.34 18.50
C ASP A 202 -4.24 10.46 17.38
N VAL A 203 -3.46 9.51 16.85
CA VAL A 203 -3.96 8.50 15.93
C VAL A 203 -4.86 7.54 16.70
N GLY A 204 -6.11 7.38 16.26
CA GLY A 204 -7.06 6.50 16.92
C GLY A 204 -6.78 5.01 16.69
N PHE A 205 -6.27 4.66 15.51
CA PHE A 205 -5.96 3.27 15.17
C PHE A 205 -4.75 2.72 15.93
N ASP A 206 -4.83 1.46 16.35
CA ASP A 206 -3.67 0.63 16.53
C ASP A 206 -3.11 0.35 15.13
N VAL A 207 -1.86 0.74 14.87
CA VAL A 207 -1.26 0.63 13.55
C VAL A 207 -0.22 -0.49 13.52
N TRP A 208 -0.45 -1.47 12.65
CA TRP A 208 0.46 -2.60 12.48
C TRP A 208 1.18 -2.48 11.14
N PHE A 209 2.48 -2.24 11.19
CA PHE A 209 3.37 -2.27 10.03
C PHE A 209 3.88 -3.69 9.86
N VAL A 210 3.62 -4.29 8.70
CA VAL A 210 3.93 -5.71 8.46
C VAL A 210 4.71 -5.86 7.16
N PHE A 211 5.87 -6.47 7.26
CA PHE A 211 6.70 -6.85 6.12
C PHE A 211 6.54 -8.36 5.93
N PHE A 212 5.84 -8.75 4.88
CA PHE A 212 5.48 -10.13 4.60
C PHE A 212 6.61 -10.85 3.87
N GLY A 213 7.00 -12.02 4.35
CA GLY A 213 7.87 -12.93 3.60
C GLY A 213 7.07 -13.80 2.65
N ALA A 214 7.73 -14.35 1.64
CA ALA A 214 7.14 -15.26 0.65
C ALA A 214 5.83 -14.73 0.03
N GLY A 215 5.78 -13.41 -0.27
CA GLY A 215 4.66 -12.79 -0.96
C GLY A 215 4.52 -13.33 -2.39
N THR A 216 5.64 -13.61 -3.06
CA THR A 216 5.64 -14.20 -4.41
C THR A 216 5.13 -15.65 -4.46
N ASP A 217 5.06 -16.35 -3.31
CA ASP A 217 4.45 -17.68 -3.19
C ASP A 217 3.01 -17.58 -2.65
N ASN A 218 2.09 -17.13 -3.48
CA ASN A 218 0.65 -17.04 -3.15
C ASN A 218 0.36 -16.31 -1.83
N PHE A 219 1.10 -15.24 -1.54
CA PHE A 219 0.91 -14.39 -0.36
C PHE A 219 1.03 -15.16 0.97
N SER A 220 1.92 -16.17 1.00
CA SER A 220 2.08 -17.09 2.13
C SER A 220 2.34 -16.37 3.46
N GLY A 221 3.14 -15.29 3.44
CA GLY A 221 3.39 -14.48 4.63
C GLY A 221 2.15 -13.76 5.16
N ALA A 222 1.38 -13.14 4.27
CA ALA A 222 0.14 -12.48 4.65
C ALA A 222 -0.90 -13.47 5.20
N GLU A 223 -1.01 -14.67 4.59
CA GLU A 223 -1.88 -15.73 5.08
C GLU A 223 -1.44 -16.25 6.45
N ALA A 224 -0.13 -16.51 6.64
CA ALA A 224 0.41 -16.94 7.93
C ALA A 224 0.19 -15.88 9.01
N PHE A 225 0.38 -14.60 8.67
CA PHE A 225 0.10 -13.49 9.58
C PHE A 225 -1.37 -13.49 10.00
N TYR A 226 -2.30 -13.47 9.05
CA TYR A 226 -3.73 -13.41 9.36
C TYR A 226 -4.20 -14.61 10.19
N GLN A 227 -3.74 -15.81 9.87
CA GLN A 227 -4.09 -17.03 10.61
C GLN A 227 -3.55 -17.04 12.05
N SER A 228 -2.49 -16.32 12.34
CA SER A 228 -1.93 -16.23 13.70
C SER A 228 -2.71 -15.31 14.63
N LEU A 229 -3.55 -14.43 14.06
CA LEU A 229 -4.33 -13.48 14.84
C LEU A 229 -5.45 -14.16 15.61
N SER A 230 -5.70 -13.70 16.84
CA SER A 230 -6.87 -14.11 17.60
C SER A 230 -8.17 -13.65 16.94
N TYR A 231 -9.28 -14.24 17.34
CA TYR A 231 -10.61 -13.86 16.81
C TYR A 231 -10.88 -12.37 17.04
N GLU A 232 -10.53 -11.84 18.19
CA GLU A 232 -10.70 -10.43 18.55
C GLU A 232 -9.85 -9.52 17.66
N GLU A 233 -8.59 -9.88 17.44
CA GLU A 233 -7.69 -9.13 16.55
C GLU A 233 -8.21 -9.12 15.11
N GLN A 234 -8.61 -10.27 14.54
CA GLN A 234 -9.18 -10.34 13.19
C GLN A 234 -10.41 -9.43 13.02
N HIS A 235 -11.28 -9.34 14.04
CA HIS A 235 -12.50 -8.52 14.01
C HIS A 235 -12.23 -7.04 14.31
N SER A 236 -11.08 -6.71 14.86
CA SER A 236 -10.67 -5.32 15.09
C SER A 236 -10.10 -4.65 13.84
N ILE A 237 -9.72 -5.41 12.81
CA ILE A 237 -9.14 -4.85 11.58
C ILE A 237 -10.18 -4.06 10.81
N ASP A 238 -9.91 -2.77 10.61
CA ASP A 238 -10.77 -1.86 9.85
C ASP A 238 -10.29 -1.64 8.41
N VAL A 239 -9.00 -1.79 8.17
CA VAL A 239 -8.39 -1.56 6.85
C VAL A 239 -7.03 -2.21 6.72
N MET A 240 -6.70 -2.67 5.51
CA MET A 240 -5.36 -3.02 5.06
C MET A 240 -4.90 -2.04 3.98
N TYR A 241 -3.81 -1.33 4.22
CA TYR A 241 -3.06 -0.58 3.22
C TYR A 241 -1.93 -1.48 2.72
N ASP A 242 -1.97 -1.83 1.44
CA ASP A 242 -0.95 -2.67 0.78
C ASP A 242 -0.15 -1.84 -0.21
N VAL A 243 1.17 -1.99 -0.21
CA VAL A 243 2.06 -1.21 -1.07
C VAL A 243 2.94 -2.14 -1.88
N ASP A 244 2.84 -2.01 -3.20
CA ASP A 244 3.55 -2.86 -4.14
C ASP A 244 3.97 -2.07 -5.40
N SER A 245 5.23 -2.26 -5.83
CA SER A 245 5.73 -1.82 -7.14
C SER A 245 5.50 -0.33 -7.46
N LEU A 246 6.10 0.59 -6.72
CA LEU A 246 5.86 2.02 -6.90
C LEU A 246 6.69 2.68 -8.01
N TYR A 247 7.72 2.01 -8.60
CA TYR A 247 8.71 2.70 -9.41
C TYR A 247 8.41 2.72 -10.91
N ALA A 248 8.19 1.56 -11.54
CA ALA A 248 8.27 1.42 -13.00
C ALA A 248 7.04 1.89 -13.77
N GLY A 249 5.84 1.75 -13.20
CA GLY A 249 4.58 2.07 -13.87
C GLY A 249 4.43 3.55 -14.21
N ASP A 250 3.61 3.88 -15.22
CA ASP A 250 3.48 5.27 -15.69
C ASP A 250 2.88 6.18 -14.60
N LYS A 251 1.92 5.68 -13.81
CA LYS A 251 1.21 6.43 -12.78
C LYS A 251 1.12 5.63 -11.50
N VAL A 252 0.95 6.30 -10.37
CA VAL A 252 0.62 5.64 -9.10
C VAL A 252 -0.88 5.59 -8.94
N TYR A 253 -1.40 4.39 -8.74
CA TYR A 253 -2.82 4.12 -8.52
C TYR A 253 -3.08 3.70 -7.09
N ALA A 254 -4.26 4.05 -6.59
CA ALA A 254 -4.84 3.39 -5.44
C ALA A 254 -6.11 2.64 -5.87
N SER A 255 -6.30 1.44 -5.35
CA SER A 255 -7.39 0.55 -5.73
C SER A 255 -8.02 -0.10 -4.51
N SER A 256 -9.29 -0.49 -4.62
CA SER A 256 -9.97 -1.31 -3.62
C SER A 256 -9.89 -2.79 -3.98
N GLY A 257 -10.19 -3.67 -3.02
CA GLY A 257 -10.27 -5.10 -3.25
C GLY A 257 -11.49 -5.52 -4.08
N TYR A 258 -11.43 -6.69 -4.67
CA TYR A 258 -12.46 -7.29 -5.52
C TYR A 258 -13.79 -7.52 -4.77
N LYS A 259 -13.72 -7.87 -3.49
CA LYS A 259 -14.93 -8.08 -2.67
C LYS A 259 -15.76 -6.82 -2.48
N SER A 260 -15.19 -5.64 -2.73
CA SER A 260 -15.96 -4.39 -2.76
C SER A 260 -16.99 -4.35 -3.89
N LEU A 261 -16.82 -5.13 -4.98
CA LEU A 261 -17.77 -5.22 -6.10
C LEU A 261 -19.06 -5.92 -5.68
N ILE A 262 -18.94 -7.03 -4.97
CA ILE A 262 -20.07 -7.89 -4.57
C ILE A 262 -20.67 -7.48 -3.22
N SER A 263 -19.99 -6.65 -2.43
CA SER A 263 -20.48 -6.21 -1.13
C SER A 263 -21.71 -5.31 -1.25
N THR A 264 -22.74 -5.58 -0.46
CA THR A 264 -23.87 -4.67 -0.27
C THR A 264 -23.47 -3.36 0.43
N ARG A 265 -22.29 -3.36 1.07
CA ARG A 265 -21.69 -2.19 1.75
C ARG A 265 -20.53 -1.61 0.92
N ARG A 266 -20.68 -1.54 -0.41
CA ARG A 266 -19.63 -1.10 -1.33
C ARG A 266 -18.99 0.24 -0.91
N TYR A 267 -19.77 1.21 -0.46
CA TYR A 267 -19.24 2.50 -0.01
C TYR A 267 -18.35 2.36 1.23
N GLU A 268 -18.76 1.55 2.20
CA GLU A 268 -17.97 1.30 3.42
C GLU A 268 -16.65 0.60 3.07
N MET A 269 -16.69 -0.41 2.18
CA MET A 269 -15.51 -1.12 1.72
C MET A 269 -14.50 -0.21 0.99
N ARG A 270 -14.95 0.87 0.34
CA ARG A 270 -14.13 1.80 -0.45
C ARG A 270 -13.85 3.12 0.26
N ARG A 271 -14.40 3.34 1.43
CA ARG A 271 -14.27 4.63 2.12
C ARG A 271 -12.82 5.02 2.36
N LYS A 272 -11.98 4.06 2.77
CA LYS A 272 -10.55 4.30 3.00
C LYS A 272 -9.80 4.67 1.72
N LEU A 273 -10.17 4.05 0.61
CA LEU A 273 -9.67 4.43 -0.72
C LEU A 273 -10.01 5.90 -1.03
N TYR A 274 -11.25 6.32 -0.83
CA TYR A 274 -11.65 7.71 -1.08
C TYR A 274 -10.96 8.69 -0.12
N GLN A 275 -10.70 8.29 1.12
CA GLN A 275 -9.89 9.09 2.04
C GLN A 275 -8.45 9.28 1.56
N ALA A 276 -7.84 8.26 0.93
CA ALA A 276 -6.50 8.39 0.34
C ALA A 276 -6.48 9.43 -0.80
N TYR A 277 -7.47 9.43 -1.69
CA TYR A 277 -7.59 10.46 -2.73
C TYR A 277 -7.80 11.86 -2.15
N ASP A 278 -8.69 11.99 -1.14
CA ASP A 278 -8.93 13.27 -0.45
C ASP A 278 -7.64 13.82 0.18
N VAL A 279 -6.80 12.95 0.75
CA VAL A 279 -5.50 13.34 1.31
C VAL A 279 -4.59 13.86 0.23
N CYS A 280 -4.42 13.13 -0.88
CA CYS A 280 -3.59 13.55 -2.00
C CYS A 280 -3.99 14.93 -2.52
N PHE A 281 -5.28 15.12 -2.80
CA PHE A 281 -5.82 16.37 -3.34
C PHE A 281 -5.72 17.52 -2.32
N SER A 282 -6.16 17.31 -1.07
CA SER A 282 -6.24 18.38 -0.07
C SER A 282 -4.88 18.87 0.40
N ASN A 283 -3.82 18.06 0.27
CA ASN A 283 -2.45 18.44 0.60
C ASN A 283 -1.63 18.93 -0.59
N THR A 284 -2.28 19.13 -1.74
CA THR A 284 -1.65 19.72 -2.93
C THR A 284 -0.35 19.02 -3.37
N LEU A 285 -0.33 17.66 -3.30
CA LEU A 285 0.85 16.89 -3.66
C LEU A 285 1.24 17.11 -5.13
N TYR A 286 0.24 17.27 -5.99
CA TYR A 286 0.44 17.63 -7.39
C TYR A 286 1.22 18.95 -7.56
N THR A 287 0.81 20.01 -6.85
CA THR A 287 1.46 21.32 -6.92
C THR A 287 2.89 21.30 -6.37
N ASN A 288 3.14 20.48 -5.34
CA ASN A 288 4.43 20.46 -4.65
C ASN A 288 5.46 19.53 -5.28
N TYR A 289 5.00 18.43 -5.92
CA TYR A 289 5.87 17.33 -6.35
C TYR A 289 5.55 16.81 -7.75
N GLY A 290 4.55 17.34 -8.44
CA GLY A 290 4.03 16.72 -9.67
C GLY A 290 3.31 15.39 -9.43
N PHE A 291 3.11 15.00 -8.16
CA PHE A 291 2.52 13.71 -7.80
C PHE A 291 1.00 13.78 -7.73
N ASP A 292 0.35 12.89 -8.46
CA ASP A 292 -1.09 12.66 -8.34
C ASP A 292 -1.37 11.18 -8.04
N LEU A 293 -2.44 10.93 -7.30
CA LEU A 293 -2.91 9.58 -7.02
C LEU A 293 -4.09 9.27 -7.93
N TYR A 294 -3.87 8.35 -8.84
CA TYR A 294 -4.86 7.97 -9.83
C TYR A 294 -5.78 6.85 -9.33
N TYR A 295 -6.93 6.75 -9.91
CA TYR A 295 -7.81 5.60 -9.81
C TYR A 295 -8.12 5.06 -11.21
N ASN A 296 -8.36 3.75 -11.29
CA ASN A 296 -8.74 3.14 -12.55
C ASN A 296 -10.15 3.59 -12.94
N GLU A 297 -10.26 4.34 -14.04
CA GLU A 297 -11.54 4.83 -14.58
C GLU A 297 -12.14 3.90 -15.64
N SER A 298 -11.45 2.81 -15.99
CA SER A 298 -11.85 1.90 -17.04
C SER A 298 -13.18 1.23 -16.71
N GLY A 299 -14.22 1.55 -17.47
CA GLY A 299 -15.55 0.95 -17.33
C GLY A 299 -15.67 -0.41 -18.03
N ILE A 300 -14.58 -1.15 -18.18
CA ILE A 300 -14.53 -2.44 -18.86
C ILE A 300 -15.27 -3.46 -17.99
N LYS A 301 -16.13 -4.24 -18.65
CA LYS A 301 -16.80 -5.36 -18.01
C LYS A 301 -15.92 -6.60 -18.15
N VAL A 302 -15.54 -7.16 -17.04
CA VAL A 302 -14.72 -8.36 -16.93
C VAL A 302 -15.22 -9.16 -15.71
N ASP A 303 -15.18 -10.46 -15.79
CA ASP A 303 -15.45 -11.34 -14.66
C ASP A 303 -14.17 -11.41 -13.81
N VAL A 304 -14.10 -10.63 -12.73
CA VAL A 304 -12.88 -10.45 -11.93
C VAL A 304 -12.76 -11.52 -10.86
N ASP A 305 -13.92 -12.05 -10.39
CA ASP A 305 -13.96 -13.05 -9.32
C ASP A 305 -14.35 -14.46 -9.82
N GLU A 306 -14.37 -14.63 -11.15
CA GLU A 306 -14.63 -15.90 -11.85
C GLU A 306 -16.00 -16.55 -11.49
N ASP A 307 -16.99 -15.73 -11.14
CA ASP A 307 -18.34 -16.21 -10.81
C ASP A 307 -19.22 -16.45 -12.05
N GLY A 308 -18.72 -16.14 -13.25
CA GLY A 308 -19.40 -16.23 -14.53
C GLY A 308 -20.25 -15.01 -14.89
N VAL A 309 -20.18 -13.94 -14.09
CA VAL A 309 -20.87 -12.66 -14.31
C VAL A 309 -19.84 -11.55 -14.50
N ASN A 310 -19.98 -10.75 -15.55
CA ASN A 310 -19.07 -9.62 -15.74
C ASN A 310 -19.31 -8.51 -14.73
N ASP A 311 -18.24 -8.06 -14.11
CA ASP A 311 -18.16 -6.90 -13.23
C ASP A 311 -17.80 -5.63 -13.99
N ILE A 312 -17.90 -4.49 -13.31
CA ILE A 312 -17.35 -3.23 -13.79
C ILE A 312 -15.94 -3.07 -13.24
N PHE A 313 -14.94 -3.21 -14.09
CA PHE A 313 -13.53 -3.01 -13.75
C PHE A 313 -13.23 -1.51 -13.61
N LYS A 314 -13.55 -0.97 -12.42
CA LYS A 314 -13.37 0.44 -12.07
C LYS A 314 -12.97 0.57 -10.61
N GLU A 315 -11.93 1.36 -10.34
CA GLU A 315 -11.30 1.51 -9.02
C GLU A 315 -10.73 0.18 -8.47
N MET A 316 -10.43 -0.75 -9.39
CA MET A 316 -9.95 -2.10 -9.11
C MET A 316 -8.57 -2.30 -9.74
N PRO A 317 -7.66 -3.06 -9.10
CA PRO A 317 -6.39 -3.42 -9.70
C PRO A 317 -6.56 -4.59 -10.69
N LYS A 318 -5.67 -4.66 -11.69
CA LYS A 318 -5.48 -5.88 -12.50
C LYS A 318 -4.53 -6.86 -11.83
N THR A 319 -3.60 -6.33 -11.06
CA THR A 319 -2.60 -7.08 -10.32
C THR A 319 -3.16 -7.55 -8.99
N VAL A 320 -2.53 -8.56 -8.42
CA VAL A 320 -2.90 -9.13 -7.12
C VAL A 320 -1.66 -9.15 -6.24
N SER A 321 -1.80 -8.73 -4.98
CA SER A 321 -0.75 -8.68 -3.98
C SER A 321 -1.28 -9.20 -2.63
N ASP A 322 -0.55 -8.98 -1.54
CA ASP A 322 -0.88 -9.43 -0.18
C ASP A 322 -2.28 -8.98 0.30
N PHE A 323 -2.80 -7.88 -0.23
CA PHE A 323 -4.16 -7.41 0.07
C PHE A 323 -5.24 -8.48 -0.17
N LYS A 324 -4.99 -9.42 -1.10
CA LYS A 324 -5.95 -10.48 -1.44
C LYS A 324 -6.38 -11.29 -0.22
N VAL A 325 -5.46 -11.57 0.69
CA VAL A 325 -5.73 -12.31 1.92
C VAL A 325 -6.80 -11.62 2.77
N PHE A 326 -6.75 -10.30 2.84
CA PHE A 326 -7.67 -9.47 3.62
C PHE A 326 -8.98 -9.21 2.87
N ASP A 327 -8.89 -8.96 1.57
CA ASP A 327 -10.06 -8.75 0.70
C ASP A 327 -10.97 -9.99 0.70
N ASP A 328 -10.41 -11.20 0.55
CA ASP A 328 -11.16 -12.46 0.60
C ASP A 328 -11.92 -12.65 1.92
N ARG A 329 -11.53 -11.94 2.97
CA ARG A 329 -12.17 -11.93 4.29
C ARG A 329 -13.06 -10.71 4.52
N MET A 330 -13.40 -9.98 3.45
CA MET A 330 -14.26 -8.80 3.47
C MET A 330 -13.71 -7.64 4.34
N ILE A 331 -12.39 -7.57 4.50
CA ILE A 331 -11.71 -6.44 5.13
C ILE A 331 -11.48 -5.36 4.05
N PRO A 332 -11.83 -4.08 4.32
CA PRO A 332 -11.53 -3.00 3.40
C PRO A 332 -10.03 -2.91 3.09
N VAL A 333 -9.69 -2.77 1.82
CA VAL A 333 -8.28 -2.63 1.39
C VAL A 333 -8.07 -1.36 0.58
N VAL A 334 -6.86 -0.83 0.67
CA VAL A 334 -6.33 0.23 -0.19
C VAL A 334 -4.98 -0.26 -0.71
N TYR A 335 -4.95 -0.62 -1.98
CA TYR A 335 -3.78 -1.15 -2.64
C TYR A 335 -3.12 -0.08 -3.50
N PHE A 336 -1.84 0.19 -3.26
CA PHE A 336 -1.04 1.16 -4.00
C PHE A 336 -0.07 0.44 -4.92
N GLU A 337 -0.10 0.83 -6.19
CA GLU A 337 0.85 0.33 -7.18
C GLU A 337 1.15 1.36 -8.25
N SER A 338 2.27 1.23 -8.94
CA SER A 338 2.49 1.94 -10.19
C SER A 338 2.07 1.08 -11.38
N TYR A 339 1.24 1.64 -12.25
CA TYR A 339 0.64 0.91 -13.38
C TYR A 339 0.20 1.88 -14.47
N GLU A 340 -0.43 1.38 -15.57
CA GLU A 340 -1.12 2.17 -16.57
C GLU A 340 -2.42 1.47 -16.98
N TYR A 341 -3.55 2.02 -16.55
CA TYR A 341 -4.88 1.46 -16.78
C TYR A 341 -5.61 2.05 -17.98
N ASN A 342 -5.09 3.12 -18.60
CA ASN A 342 -5.75 3.80 -19.71
C ASN A 342 -5.58 3.01 -21.03
N PHE A 343 -6.27 1.88 -21.13
CA PHE A 343 -6.35 1.02 -22.31
C PHE A 343 -7.80 0.69 -22.62
N PRO A 344 -8.12 0.41 -23.92
CA PRO A 344 -9.48 0.07 -24.32
C PRO A 344 -9.94 -1.32 -23.85
N ASN A 345 -9.00 -2.25 -23.58
CA ASN A 345 -9.28 -3.62 -23.18
C ASN A 345 -8.46 -4.03 -21.98
N TYR A 346 -9.02 -4.89 -21.14
CA TYR A 346 -8.37 -5.43 -19.95
C TYR A 346 -7.01 -6.10 -20.24
N ASP A 347 -6.96 -6.96 -21.26
CA ASP A 347 -5.75 -7.70 -21.62
C ASP A 347 -4.58 -6.79 -22.08
N GLN A 348 -4.90 -5.59 -22.53
CA GLN A 348 -3.89 -4.61 -22.97
C GLN A 348 -3.32 -3.78 -21.82
N MET A 349 -3.94 -3.81 -20.64
CA MET A 349 -3.46 -3.08 -19.47
C MET A 349 -2.12 -3.65 -19.00
N LYS A 350 -1.16 -2.77 -18.76
CA LYS A 350 0.22 -3.08 -18.42
C LYS A 350 0.83 -1.97 -17.57
N GLU A 351 2.05 -2.16 -17.09
CA GLU A 351 2.65 -1.20 -16.17
C GLU A 351 3.02 0.11 -16.87
N THR A 352 3.51 0.07 -18.12
CA THR A 352 3.99 1.28 -18.78
C THR A 352 3.74 1.32 -20.30
N LYS A 353 3.48 2.52 -20.82
CA LYS A 353 3.50 2.85 -22.25
C LYS A 353 4.84 3.45 -22.70
N ASN A 354 5.78 3.65 -21.79
CA ASN A 354 7.08 4.19 -22.11
C ASN A 354 7.77 3.30 -23.16
N ARG A 355 8.20 3.91 -24.27
CA ARG A 355 8.77 3.17 -25.41
C ARG A 355 10.10 2.49 -25.07
N SER A 356 10.86 3.06 -24.14
CA SER A 356 12.12 2.50 -23.67
C SER A 356 11.95 1.30 -22.74
N LEU A 357 10.72 0.97 -22.35
CA LEU A 357 10.39 -0.12 -21.43
C LEU A 357 9.44 -1.14 -22.07
N GLN A 358 9.56 -1.38 -23.38
CA GLN A 358 8.66 -2.27 -24.12
C GLN A 358 9.24 -3.66 -24.42
N ASP A 359 10.47 -3.98 -24.00
CA ASP A 359 11.13 -5.26 -24.30
C ASP A 359 10.31 -6.46 -23.78
N TYR A 360 9.62 -6.28 -22.67
CA TYR A 360 8.68 -7.25 -22.09
C TYR A 360 7.21 -6.82 -22.26
N GLY A 361 6.88 -6.17 -23.37
CA GLY A 361 5.52 -5.71 -23.66
C GLY A 361 5.04 -4.54 -22.79
N GLY A 362 5.92 -3.92 -22.01
CA GLY A 362 5.62 -2.86 -21.02
C GLY A 362 5.18 -3.41 -19.67
N ASN A 363 5.44 -4.68 -19.39
CA ASN A 363 5.39 -5.27 -18.05
C ASN A 363 6.81 -5.27 -17.49
N ILE A 364 7.00 -4.87 -16.25
CA ILE A 364 8.29 -4.69 -15.62
C ILE A 364 8.47 -5.63 -14.44
N ARG A 365 7.47 -5.68 -13.54
CA ARG A 365 7.58 -6.53 -12.35
C ARG A 365 7.80 -7.99 -12.76
N ARG A 366 8.70 -8.66 -12.05
CA ARG A 366 9.10 -10.05 -12.26
C ARG A 366 9.69 -10.36 -13.66
N THR A 367 10.17 -9.32 -14.37
CA THR A 367 10.93 -9.45 -15.62
C THR A 367 12.36 -8.93 -15.45
N PRO A 368 13.31 -9.28 -16.32
CA PRO A 368 14.67 -8.73 -16.30
C PRO A 368 14.75 -7.20 -16.36
N ALA A 369 13.70 -6.52 -16.85
CA ALA A 369 13.61 -5.07 -16.88
C ALA A 369 13.45 -4.45 -15.49
N ASP A 370 13.04 -5.21 -14.45
CA ASP A 370 13.00 -4.74 -13.06
C ASP A 370 14.40 -4.73 -12.47
N SER A 371 15.19 -3.76 -12.92
CA SER A 371 16.59 -3.55 -12.59
C SER A 371 16.83 -2.08 -12.27
N THR A 372 17.49 -1.81 -11.13
CA THR A 372 17.84 -0.44 -10.72
C THR A 372 18.62 0.28 -11.82
N ALA A 373 19.66 -0.37 -12.36
CA ALA A 373 20.50 0.25 -13.39
C ALA A 373 19.70 0.61 -14.66
N PHE A 374 18.78 -0.26 -15.08
CA PHE A 374 17.95 -0.02 -16.25
C PHE A 374 16.88 1.05 -15.97
N LEU A 375 16.12 0.91 -14.88
CA LEU A 375 15.04 1.84 -14.57
C LEU A 375 15.58 3.25 -14.23
N ASP A 376 16.67 3.37 -13.48
CA ASP A 376 17.30 4.65 -13.20
C ASP A 376 17.82 5.32 -14.49
N SER A 377 18.27 4.56 -15.49
CA SER A 377 18.70 5.14 -16.79
C SER A 377 17.56 5.74 -17.60
N VAL A 378 16.32 5.34 -17.33
CA VAL A 378 15.12 5.74 -18.08
C VAL A 378 14.17 6.62 -17.27
N LEU A 379 14.11 6.43 -15.95
CA LEU A 379 13.05 6.94 -15.08
C LEU A 379 13.55 7.73 -13.85
N VAL A 380 14.87 7.95 -13.71
CA VAL A 380 15.43 8.53 -12.49
C VAL A 380 14.84 9.89 -12.13
N GLU A 381 14.56 10.71 -13.14
CA GLU A 381 13.98 12.03 -12.95
C GLU A 381 12.54 12.08 -13.45
N GLU A 382 11.69 12.76 -12.72
CA GLU A 382 10.33 13.09 -13.11
C GLU A 382 10.21 14.60 -13.23
N ASP A 383 10.27 15.08 -14.47
CA ASP A 383 10.09 16.50 -14.80
C ASP A 383 8.60 16.76 -15.01
N TYR A 384 8.12 17.82 -14.38
CA TYR A 384 6.73 18.18 -14.42
C TYR A 384 6.52 19.66 -14.76
N ASP A 385 5.84 19.89 -15.88
CA ASP A 385 5.34 21.20 -16.32
C ASP A 385 3.87 21.32 -15.90
N ARG A 386 3.60 22.08 -14.86
CA ARG A 386 2.30 22.18 -14.21
C ARG A 386 1.27 22.96 -15.01
N ASP A 387 1.72 24.01 -15.69
CA ASP A 387 0.81 24.93 -16.40
C ASP A 387 0.87 24.81 -17.91
N GLY A 388 1.73 23.93 -18.43
CA GLY A 388 1.85 23.64 -19.87
C GLY A 388 2.57 24.71 -20.66
N ASP A 389 3.37 25.56 -20.00
CA ASP A 389 4.10 26.63 -20.67
C ASP A 389 5.44 26.18 -21.29
N GLY A 390 5.86 24.95 -21.05
CA GLY A 390 7.08 24.33 -21.52
C GLY A 390 8.28 24.51 -20.60
N GLU A 391 8.09 25.14 -19.44
CA GLU A 391 9.09 25.24 -18.37
C GLU A 391 8.81 24.15 -17.32
N ILE A 392 9.85 23.56 -16.73
CA ILE A 392 9.72 22.53 -15.71
C ILE A 392 9.49 23.20 -14.35
N ASP A 393 8.30 23.04 -13.79
CA ASP A 393 7.90 23.55 -12.48
C ASP A 393 8.44 22.74 -11.31
N CYS A 394 8.58 21.43 -11.50
CA CYS A 394 9.04 20.50 -10.49
C CYS A 394 9.85 19.38 -11.16
N SER A 395 11.02 19.10 -10.59
CA SER A 395 11.89 18.00 -10.99
C SER A 395 12.39 17.29 -9.74
N GLY A 396 12.56 15.97 -9.82
CA GLY A 396 13.07 15.20 -8.69
C GLY A 396 13.18 13.72 -9.00
N ASP A 397 13.84 12.99 -8.10
CA ASP A 397 13.93 11.53 -8.16
C ASP A 397 12.52 10.93 -8.08
N ARG A 398 12.10 10.28 -9.15
CA ARG A 398 10.77 9.65 -9.29
C ARG A 398 10.48 8.66 -8.17
N LEU A 399 11.44 7.80 -7.86
CA LEU A 399 11.29 6.80 -6.81
C LEU A 399 11.11 7.47 -5.44
N GLN A 400 11.92 8.50 -5.13
CA GLN A 400 11.80 9.27 -3.90
C GLN A 400 10.45 9.96 -3.78
N ILE A 401 10.00 10.65 -4.83
CA ILE A 401 8.71 11.35 -4.85
C ILE A 401 7.56 10.39 -4.56
N ARG A 402 7.53 9.26 -5.27
CA ARG A 402 6.45 8.27 -5.14
C ARG A 402 6.41 7.62 -3.76
N ILE A 403 7.56 7.17 -3.25
CA ILE A 403 7.67 6.61 -1.90
C ILE A 403 7.21 7.63 -0.85
N ASN A 404 7.71 8.86 -0.91
CA ASN A 404 7.38 9.88 0.07
C ASN A 404 5.89 10.26 0.04
N CYS A 405 5.33 10.45 -1.16
CA CYS A 405 3.92 10.82 -1.31
C CYS A 405 2.97 9.70 -0.87
N VAL A 406 3.25 8.44 -1.22
CA VAL A 406 2.42 7.30 -0.80
C VAL A 406 2.51 7.10 0.72
N ALA A 407 3.72 7.14 1.30
CA ALA A 407 3.90 7.06 2.74
C ALA A 407 3.15 8.18 3.49
N PHE A 408 3.18 9.41 2.96
CA PHE A 408 2.43 10.54 3.49
C PHE A 408 0.92 10.31 3.41
N ILE A 409 0.42 9.87 2.26
CA ILE A 409 -1.01 9.60 2.06
C ILE A 409 -1.51 8.57 3.07
N ILE A 410 -0.76 7.49 3.28
CA ILE A 410 -1.13 6.45 4.25
C ILE A 410 -1.18 7.05 5.66
N CYS A 411 -0.14 7.74 6.11
CA CYS A 411 -0.09 8.33 7.44
C CYS A 411 -1.21 9.35 7.68
N GLU A 412 -1.49 10.23 6.72
CA GLU A 412 -2.58 11.22 6.82
C GLU A 412 -3.97 10.57 6.75
N ALA A 413 -4.14 9.48 5.97
CA ALA A 413 -5.39 8.73 5.93
C ALA A 413 -5.73 8.06 7.27
N LEU A 414 -4.73 7.67 8.04
CA LEU A 414 -4.92 7.14 9.40
C LEU A 414 -5.55 8.19 10.34
N LEU A 415 -5.21 9.48 10.17
CA LEU A 415 -5.79 10.58 10.95
C LEU A 415 -7.27 10.82 10.61
N LYS A 416 -7.78 10.32 9.47
CA LYS A 416 -9.21 10.39 9.16
C LYS A 416 -10.06 9.48 10.05
N GLY A 417 -9.42 8.64 10.84
CA GLY A 417 -10.05 7.79 11.84
C GLY A 417 -10.93 6.67 11.28
N SER A 418 -11.58 5.97 12.18
CA SER A 418 -12.58 4.95 11.87
C SER A 418 -13.94 5.60 11.62
N ASP A 419 -14.75 5.03 10.73
CA ASP A 419 -16.16 5.41 10.54
C ASP A 419 -17.08 4.80 11.62
N LYS A 420 -16.54 3.97 12.49
CA LYS A 420 -17.28 3.29 13.55
C LYS A 420 -17.23 4.02 14.89
N GLY A 421 -16.43 5.08 15.04
CA GLY A 421 -16.28 5.77 16.31
C GLY A 421 -15.56 7.12 16.19
N MET A 422 -15.40 7.79 17.31
CA MET A 422 -14.71 9.07 17.47
C MET A 422 -13.44 8.87 18.28
N THR A 423 -12.34 9.50 17.88
CA THR A 423 -11.15 9.59 18.73
C THR A 423 -11.47 10.24 20.09
N PRO A 424 -10.66 10.05 21.12
CA PRO A 424 -10.90 10.71 22.42
C PRO A 424 -11.05 12.23 22.31
N SER A 425 -10.26 12.90 21.50
CA SER A 425 -10.36 14.35 21.29
C SER A 425 -11.65 14.77 20.56
N GLU A 426 -12.11 14.00 19.58
CA GLU A 426 -13.41 14.22 18.91
C GLU A 426 -14.59 13.97 19.85
N TYR A 427 -14.49 12.94 20.69
CA TYR A 427 -15.51 12.62 21.69
C TYR A 427 -15.61 13.70 22.74
N ASP A 428 -14.50 14.24 23.25
CA ASP A 428 -14.48 15.36 24.18
C ASP A 428 -15.13 16.61 23.57
N ALA A 429 -14.83 16.91 22.31
CA ALA A 429 -15.45 18.02 21.57
C ALA A 429 -16.96 17.79 21.40
N PHE A 430 -17.37 16.58 21.05
CA PHE A 430 -18.77 16.20 20.96
C PHE A 430 -19.51 16.38 22.30
N ARG A 431 -18.93 15.92 23.41
CA ARG A 431 -19.47 16.08 24.76
C ARG A 431 -19.61 17.54 25.16
N ALA A 432 -18.60 18.35 24.88
CA ALA A 432 -18.64 19.78 25.16
C ALA A 432 -19.75 20.49 24.40
N GLU A 433 -19.97 20.13 23.14
CA GLU A 433 -21.06 20.70 22.32
C GLU A 433 -22.43 20.29 22.84
N GLN A 434 -22.62 19.02 23.23
CA GLN A 434 -23.87 18.54 23.85
C GLN A 434 -24.22 19.33 25.12
N THR A 435 -23.21 19.56 25.97
CA THR A 435 -23.38 20.35 27.21
C THR A 435 -23.78 21.79 26.90
N ARG A 436 -23.17 22.40 25.87
CA ARG A 436 -23.50 23.76 25.44
C ARG A 436 -24.94 23.86 24.94
N GLN A 437 -25.38 22.92 24.09
CA GLN A 437 -26.73 22.90 23.55
C GLN A 437 -27.79 22.74 24.66
N THR A 438 -27.54 21.88 25.63
CA THR A 438 -28.43 21.71 26.80
C THR A 438 -28.56 23.01 27.57
N TYR A 439 -27.45 23.70 27.84
CA TYR A 439 -27.46 25.00 28.53
C TYR A 439 -28.27 26.06 27.78
N TYR A 440 -28.15 26.17 26.47
CA TYR A 440 -28.91 27.11 25.66
C TYR A 440 -30.42 26.79 25.65
N THR A 441 -30.80 25.53 25.62
CA THR A 441 -32.19 25.11 25.64
C THR A 441 -32.87 25.45 26.99
N GLU A 442 -32.20 25.15 28.09
CA GLU A 442 -32.68 25.46 29.44
C GLU A 442 -32.80 26.98 29.70
N THR A 443 -31.86 27.78 29.18
CA THR A 443 -31.91 29.25 29.32
C THR A 443 -32.98 29.91 28.46
N THR A 444 -33.33 29.37 27.31
CA THR A 444 -34.40 29.85 26.46
C THR A 444 -35.77 29.50 27.02
N GLU A 445 -35.97 28.29 27.57
CA GLU A 445 -37.21 27.89 28.23
C GLU A 445 -37.50 28.72 29.51
N THR A 446 -36.45 29.05 30.28
CA THR A 446 -36.63 29.88 31.48
C THR A 446 -36.90 31.34 31.19
N SER A 447 -36.48 31.85 30.01
CA SER A 447 -36.81 33.24 29.58
C SER A 447 -38.22 33.40 29.05
N GLU A 448 -38.83 32.36 28.45
CA GLU A 448 -40.21 32.37 27.99
C GLU A 448 -41.23 32.21 29.13
N THR A 449 -40.89 31.54 30.22
CA THR A 449 -41.77 31.36 31.38
C THR A 449 -41.78 32.55 32.33
N SER A 450 -40.82 33.45 32.25
CA SER A 450 -40.75 34.67 33.09
C SER A 450 -41.43 35.91 32.48
N GLY A 451 -42.05 35.78 31.30
CA GLY A 451 -42.67 36.86 30.54
C GLY A 451 -44.24 36.88 30.56
N THR A 452 -44.91 36.12 31.47
CA THR A 452 -46.39 36.14 31.62
C THR A 452 -46.84 36.79 32.87
#